data_b89e4bdc487ea642ba5ce48b0cd3b539
#
_entry.id   b89e4bdc487ea642ba5ce48b0cd3b539
#
_cell.length_a   1.000
_cell.length_b   1.000
_cell.length_c   1.000
_cell.angle_alpha   90.00
_cell.angle_beta   90.00
_cell.angle_gamma   90.00
#
_symmetry.space_group_name_H-M   'P 1'
#
loop_
_entity.id
_entity.type
_entity.pdbx_description
1 polymer ?
#
loop_
_entity_poly.entity_id
_entity_poly.type
_entity_poly.pdbx_seq_one_letter_code
_entity_poly.pdbx_strand_id
1 'polypeptide(L)'
;YFEKIPVDLEEAAFVDGASRVQILRHIIAPLSTPGLVVVGIYAFIGAYAQQFLFAITFNQKKEYMPIPSGLYEFIGYQSVKWNEMMAASLVGIAPVLILFIFLQKYIVEGLTAGAVKN
;
A
#
# COMPACT_ATOMS: atom_id res chain seq x y z
N TYR A 1 -6.54 7.79 -11.60
CA TYR A 1 -5.58 7.15 -12.50
C TYR A 1 -6.29 6.59 -13.75
N PHE A 2 -7.41 5.93 -13.59
CA PHE A 2 -8.21 5.37 -14.70
C PHE A 2 -8.64 6.42 -15.73
N GLU A 3 -8.97 7.63 -15.32
CA GLU A 3 -9.35 8.74 -16.21
C GLU A 3 -8.23 9.16 -17.19
N LYS A 4 -7.00 8.71 -16.95
CA LYS A 4 -5.85 9.03 -17.82
C LYS A 4 -5.64 7.99 -18.92
N ILE A 5 -6.32 6.87 -18.87
CA ILE A 5 -6.25 5.84 -19.90
C ILE A 5 -7.04 6.35 -21.10
N PRO A 6 -6.41 6.48 -22.30
CA PRO A 6 -7.12 6.94 -23.48
C PRO A 6 -8.26 6.00 -23.84
N VAL A 7 -9.46 6.53 -24.02
CA VAL A 7 -10.65 5.78 -24.41
C VAL A 7 -10.44 5.13 -25.80
N ASP A 8 -9.65 5.75 -26.65
CA ASP A 8 -9.31 5.25 -27.98
C ASP A 8 -8.73 3.83 -27.97
N LEU A 9 -8.01 3.46 -26.89
CA LEU A 9 -7.48 2.09 -26.73
C LEU A 9 -8.57 1.06 -26.50
N GLU A 10 -9.62 1.43 -25.79
CA GLU A 10 -10.78 0.57 -25.58
C GLU A 10 -11.59 0.42 -26.87
N GLU A 11 -11.80 1.54 -27.56
CA GLU A 11 -12.56 1.58 -28.83
C GLU A 11 -11.85 0.77 -29.91
N ALA A 12 -10.53 0.91 -30.05
CA ALA A 12 -9.75 0.13 -30.99
C ALA A 12 -9.84 -1.38 -30.71
N ALA A 13 -9.74 -1.77 -29.44
CA ALA A 13 -9.85 -3.16 -29.04
C ALA A 13 -11.28 -3.73 -29.28
N PHE A 14 -12.31 -2.91 -29.12
CA PHE A 14 -13.68 -3.32 -29.48
C PHE A 14 -13.85 -3.54 -30.98
N VAL A 15 -13.24 -2.70 -31.81
CA VAL A 15 -13.26 -2.86 -33.29
C VAL A 15 -12.54 -4.15 -33.68
N ASP A 16 -11.45 -4.51 -32.97
CA ASP A 16 -10.73 -5.77 -33.15
C ASP A 16 -11.47 -7.02 -32.60
N GLY A 17 -12.68 -6.82 -32.06
CA GLY A 17 -13.53 -7.89 -31.55
C GLY A 17 -13.21 -8.40 -30.15
N ALA A 18 -12.41 -7.65 -29.38
CA ALA A 18 -12.10 -8.02 -28.00
C ALA A 18 -13.33 -7.88 -27.10
N SER A 19 -13.56 -8.86 -26.24
CA SER A 19 -14.58 -8.77 -25.20
C SER A 19 -14.15 -7.79 -24.08
N ARG A 20 -15.11 -7.26 -23.32
CA ARG A 20 -14.84 -6.35 -22.19
C ARG A 20 -13.86 -6.93 -21.17
N VAL A 21 -13.94 -8.22 -20.92
CA VAL A 21 -13.02 -8.92 -19.99
C VAL A 21 -11.60 -8.99 -20.56
N GLN A 22 -11.47 -9.19 -21.87
CA GLN A 22 -10.17 -9.17 -22.54
C GLN A 22 -9.54 -7.77 -22.50
N ILE A 23 -10.31 -6.73 -22.76
CA ILE A 23 -9.87 -5.34 -22.67
C ILE A 23 -9.42 -5.01 -21.25
N LEU A 24 -10.23 -5.37 -20.23
CA LEU A 24 -9.88 -5.16 -18.84
C LEU A 24 -8.56 -5.86 -18.48
N ARG A 25 -8.40 -7.13 -18.85
CA ARG A 25 -7.24 -7.93 -18.43
C ARG A 25 -5.96 -7.62 -19.19
N HIS A 26 -6.07 -7.30 -20.49
CA HIS A 26 -4.88 -7.15 -21.34
C HIS A 26 -4.49 -5.70 -21.61
N ILE A 27 -5.40 -4.75 -21.42
CA ILE A 27 -5.15 -3.33 -21.68
C ILE A 27 -5.24 -2.53 -20.37
N ILE A 28 -6.40 -2.51 -19.74
CA ILE A 28 -6.65 -1.62 -18.60
C ILE A 28 -5.85 -2.04 -17.35
N ALA A 29 -5.86 -3.32 -16.99
CA ALA A 29 -5.20 -3.80 -15.79
C ALA A 29 -3.67 -3.57 -15.82
N PRO A 30 -2.93 -3.92 -16.90
CA PRO A 30 -1.50 -3.64 -16.96
C PRO A 30 -1.19 -2.13 -16.94
N LEU A 31 -1.95 -1.31 -17.67
CA LEU A 31 -1.77 0.14 -17.67
C LEU A 31 -2.08 0.78 -16.31
N SER A 32 -2.99 0.19 -15.53
CA SER A 32 -3.37 0.67 -14.20
C SER A 32 -2.46 0.18 -13.08
N THR A 33 -1.54 -0.74 -13.36
CA THR A 33 -0.66 -1.35 -12.35
C THR A 33 0.05 -0.32 -11.47
N PRO A 34 0.67 0.77 -11.99
CA PRO A 34 1.33 1.74 -11.13
C PRO A 34 0.36 2.40 -10.14
N GLY A 35 -0.86 2.72 -10.58
CA GLY A 35 -1.90 3.28 -9.71
C GLY A 35 -2.37 2.31 -8.64
N LEU A 36 -2.58 1.05 -9.00
CA LEU A 36 -2.97 0.00 -8.07
C LEU A 36 -1.89 -0.27 -7.01
N VAL A 37 -0.62 -0.24 -7.42
CA VAL A 37 0.51 -0.37 -6.49
C VAL A 37 0.51 0.75 -5.45
N VAL A 38 0.33 2.00 -5.88
CA VAL A 38 0.27 3.16 -4.95
C VAL A 38 -0.87 3.01 -3.96
N VAL A 39 -2.06 2.65 -4.42
CA VAL A 39 -3.22 2.41 -3.54
C VAL A 39 -2.96 1.26 -2.58
N GLY A 40 -2.35 0.18 -3.07
CA GLY A 40 -1.99 -0.97 -2.24
C GLY A 40 -1.01 -0.63 -1.12
N ILE A 41 0.03 0.17 -1.43
CA ILE A 41 0.99 0.65 -0.43
C ILE A 41 0.28 1.51 0.61
N TYR A 42 -0.55 2.45 0.17
CA TYR A 42 -1.27 3.33 1.08
C TYR A 42 -2.21 2.55 2.01
N ALA A 43 -2.95 1.60 1.46
CA ALA A 43 -3.82 0.72 2.23
C ALA A 43 -3.02 -0.14 3.23
N PHE A 44 -1.86 -0.66 2.81
CA PHE A 44 -0.98 -1.43 3.69
C PHE A 44 -0.46 -0.57 4.85
N ILE A 45 0.04 0.63 4.57
CA ILE A 45 0.53 1.55 5.62
C ILE A 45 -0.60 1.90 6.58
N GLY A 46 -1.80 2.20 6.07
CA GLY A 46 -2.98 2.48 6.87
C GLY A 46 -3.36 1.31 7.79
N ALA A 47 -3.40 0.11 7.25
CA ALA A 47 -3.72 -1.08 8.03
C ALA A 47 -2.62 -1.45 9.04
N TYR A 48 -1.35 -1.33 8.63
CA TYR A 48 -0.21 -1.72 9.45
C TYR A 48 0.07 -0.74 10.60
N ALA A 49 0.05 0.57 10.31
CA ALA A 49 0.50 1.58 11.25
C ALA A 49 -0.64 2.28 12.02
N GLN A 50 -1.83 2.42 11.42
CA GLN A 50 -2.91 3.24 11.96
C GLN A 50 -4.03 2.44 12.64
N GLN A 51 -4.17 1.15 12.36
CA GLN A 51 -5.26 0.31 12.89
C GLN A 51 -5.01 -0.20 14.32
N PHE A 52 -4.30 0.60 15.11
CA PHE A 52 -3.96 0.27 16.50
C PHE A 52 -5.18 -0.05 17.36
N LEU A 53 -6.21 0.80 17.33
CA LEU A 53 -7.41 0.61 18.15
C LEU A 53 -8.15 -0.67 17.77
N PHE A 54 -8.26 -0.97 16.47
CA PHE A 54 -8.87 -2.22 16.02
C PHE A 54 -8.05 -3.43 16.44
N ALA A 55 -6.72 -3.34 16.35
CA ALA A 55 -5.84 -4.45 16.74
C ALA A 55 -5.98 -4.79 18.22
N ILE A 56 -6.00 -3.82 19.13
CA ILE A 56 -6.13 -4.06 20.57
C ILE A 56 -7.56 -4.44 20.98
N THR A 57 -8.59 -3.96 20.25
CA THR A 57 -9.99 -4.20 20.61
C THR A 57 -10.48 -5.57 20.14
N PHE A 58 -10.14 -5.95 18.92
CA PHE A 58 -10.66 -7.17 18.31
C PHE A 58 -9.69 -8.35 18.34
N ASN A 59 -8.38 -8.10 18.47
CA ASN A 59 -7.37 -9.15 18.59
C ASN A 59 -7.11 -9.51 20.04
N GLN A 60 -7.65 -10.62 20.48
CA GLN A 60 -7.41 -11.14 21.83
C GLN A 60 -6.08 -11.92 21.91
N LYS A 61 -5.51 -12.31 20.79
CA LYS A 61 -4.24 -13.05 20.73
C LYS A 61 -3.12 -12.13 20.28
N LYS A 62 -2.07 -12.03 21.09
CA LYS A 62 -0.89 -11.22 20.81
C LYS A 62 -0.17 -11.61 19.51
N GLU A 63 -0.22 -12.89 19.15
CA GLU A 63 0.40 -13.45 17.94
C GLU A 63 -0.10 -12.81 16.64
N TYR A 64 -1.30 -12.23 16.64
CA TYR A 64 -1.92 -11.62 15.48
C TYR A 64 -1.88 -10.08 15.51
N MET A 65 -1.22 -9.50 16.51
CA MET A 65 -1.08 -8.05 16.58
C MET A 65 -0.02 -7.55 15.61
N PRO A 66 -0.28 -6.46 14.87
CA PRO A 66 0.76 -5.76 14.12
C PRO A 66 1.88 -5.28 15.05
N ILE A 67 3.12 -5.32 14.58
CA ILE A 67 4.30 -4.92 15.37
C ILE A 67 4.14 -3.51 15.97
N PRO A 68 3.64 -2.48 15.24
CA PRO A 68 3.43 -1.15 15.82
C PRO A 68 2.50 -1.16 17.03
N SER A 69 1.50 -2.03 17.06
CA SER A 69 0.60 -2.17 18.21
C SER A 69 1.31 -2.80 19.42
N GLY A 70 2.27 -3.67 19.19
CA GLY A 70 3.07 -4.29 20.24
C GLY A 70 4.00 -3.31 20.97
N LEU A 71 4.31 -2.14 20.38
CA LEU A 71 5.15 -1.14 21.03
C LEU A 71 4.55 -0.61 22.34
N TYR A 72 3.25 -0.67 22.50
CA TYR A 72 2.59 -0.30 23.75
C TYR A 72 2.94 -1.20 24.94
N GLU A 73 3.42 -2.40 24.73
CA GLU A 73 3.86 -3.30 25.81
C GLU A 73 5.12 -2.80 26.52
N PHE A 74 5.90 -1.93 25.88
CA PHE A 74 7.07 -1.30 26.49
C PHE A 74 6.72 -0.11 27.38
N ILE A 75 5.45 0.31 27.39
CA ILE A 75 4.94 1.37 28.25
C ILE A 75 4.39 0.71 29.51
N GLY A 76 5.21 0.61 30.54
CA GLY A 76 4.80 0.10 31.86
C GLY A 76 4.08 1.17 32.70
N TYR A 77 3.44 0.73 33.80
CA TYR A 77 2.65 1.61 34.67
C TYR A 77 3.49 2.68 35.38
N GLN A 78 4.78 2.43 35.63
CA GLN A 78 5.70 3.33 36.35
C GLN A 78 6.90 3.79 35.52
N SER A 79 7.17 3.15 34.39
CA SER A 79 8.33 3.49 33.57
C SER A 79 8.12 3.04 32.12
N VAL A 80 8.75 3.76 31.20
CA VAL A 80 8.81 3.38 29.79
C VAL A 80 10.19 2.78 29.50
N LYS A 81 10.18 1.61 28.90
CA LYS A 81 11.42 0.93 28.47
C LYS A 81 11.89 1.49 27.13
N TRP A 82 12.44 2.69 27.15
CA TRP A 82 12.79 3.44 25.94
C TRP A 82 13.74 2.71 25.02
N ASN A 83 14.78 2.06 25.56
CA ASN A 83 15.78 1.37 24.74
C ASN A 83 15.16 0.20 23.96
N GLU A 84 14.34 -0.62 24.63
CA GLU A 84 13.66 -1.75 24.03
C GLU A 84 12.63 -1.29 23.01
N MET A 85 11.87 -0.23 23.33
CA MET A 85 10.87 0.36 22.44
C MET A 85 11.49 0.95 21.17
N MET A 86 12.65 1.61 21.26
CA MET A 86 13.37 2.12 20.10
C MET A 86 13.88 0.99 19.22
N ALA A 87 14.45 -0.08 19.81
CA ALA A 87 14.90 -1.25 19.06
C ALA A 87 13.71 -1.94 18.35
N ALA A 88 12.60 -2.13 19.04
CA ALA A 88 11.38 -2.71 18.46
C ALA A 88 10.79 -1.83 17.34
N SER A 89 10.88 -0.51 17.48
CA SER A 89 10.43 0.44 16.43
C SER A 89 11.24 0.30 15.14
N LEU A 90 12.55 0.08 15.23
CA LEU A 90 13.38 -0.18 14.04
C LEU A 90 12.97 -1.46 13.33
N VAL A 91 12.65 -2.51 14.08
CA VAL A 91 12.10 -3.75 13.51
C VAL A 91 10.71 -3.50 12.92
N GLY A 92 9.89 -2.71 13.61
CA GLY A 92 8.54 -2.36 13.18
C GLY A 92 8.47 -1.60 11.86
N ILE A 93 9.46 -0.73 11.56
CA ILE A 93 9.48 0.03 10.30
C ILE A 93 10.00 -0.81 9.12
N ALA A 94 10.71 -1.90 9.36
CA ALA A 94 11.36 -2.70 8.32
C ALA A 94 10.40 -3.18 7.20
N PRO A 95 9.19 -3.70 7.47
CA PRO A 95 8.27 -4.12 6.41
C PRO A 95 7.88 -2.97 5.48
N VAL A 96 7.67 -1.77 6.02
CA VAL A 96 7.31 -0.57 5.25
C VAL A 96 8.49 -0.13 4.37
N LEU A 97 9.71 -0.13 4.92
CA LEU A 97 10.92 0.21 4.17
C LEU A 97 11.17 -0.78 3.03
N ILE A 98 11.01 -2.07 3.30
CA ILE A 98 11.17 -3.11 2.29
C ILE A 98 10.17 -2.90 1.15
N LEU A 99 8.90 -2.72 1.46
CA LEU A 99 7.88 -2.40 0.46
C LEU A 99 8.22 -1.14 -0.33
N PHE A 100 8.64 -0.08 0.34
CA PHE A 100 9.01 1.17 -0.31
C PHE A 100 10.16 0.98 -1.30
N ILE A 101 11.24 0.27 -0.90
CA ILE A 101 12.40 0.02 -1.78
C ILE A 101 12.00 -0.73 -3.04
N PHE A 102 11.15 -1.76 -2.92
CA PHE A 102 10.72 -2.54 -4.09
C PHE A 102 9.71 -1.80 -4.98
N LEU A 103 8.88 -0.96 -4.40
CA LEU A 103 7.75 -0.35 -5.10
C LEU A 103 7.97 1.13 -5.46
N GLN A 104 9.08 1.75 -5.02
CA GLN A 104 9.40 3.16 -5.31
C GLN A 104 9.36 3.52 -6.80
N LYS A 105 9.78 2.60 -7.68
CA LYS A 105 9.72 2.82 -9.13
C LYS A 105 8.29 3.08 -9.63
N TYR A 106 7.32 2.34 -9.13
CA TYR A 106 5.90 2.52 -9.50
C TYR A 106 5.31 3.81 -8.91
N ILE A 107 5.80 4.23 -7.74
CA ILE A 107 5.40 5.49 -7.11
C ILE A 107 5.89 6.66 -7.97
N VAL A 108 7.14 6.62 -8.40
CA VAL A 108 7.72 7.67 -9.28
C VAL A 108 6.99 7.71 -10.61
N GLU A 109 6.78 6.58 -11.26
CA GLU A 109 6.03 6.50 -12.53
C GLU A 109 4.59 7.03 -12.37
N GLY A 110 3.92 6.70 -11.27
CA GLY A 110 2.57 7.18 -10.99
C GLY A 110 2.49 8.69 -10.75
N LEU A 111 3.49 9.29 -10.12
CA LEU A 111 3.58 10.72 -9.85
C LEU A 111 3.96 11.51 -11.11
N THR A 112 4.93 11.02 -11.88
CA THR A 112 5.39 11.69 -13.10
C THR A 112 4.35 11.67 -14.21
N ALA A 113 3.58 10.59 -14.34
CA ALA A 113 2.42 10.53 -15.25
C ALA A 113 1.35 11.58 -14.90
N GLY A 114 1.35 12.12 -13.67
CA GLY A 114 0.48 13.21 -13.24
C GLY A 114 1.03 14.62 -13.45
N ALA A 115 2.35 14.75 -13.56
CA ALA A 115 3.02 16.05 -13.65
C ALA A 115 3.21 16.57 -15.08
N VAL A 116 3.14 15.70 -16.10
CA VAL A 116 3.20 16.09 -17.50
C VAL A 116 1.80 16.43 -18.00
N LYS A 117 1.26 17.55 -17.51
CA LYS A 117 0.19 18.29 -18.13
C LYS A 117 0.73 19.68 -18.47
N ASN A 118 1.24 19.79 -19.64
CA ASN A 118 1.32 21.07 -20.38
C ASN A 118 0.70 20.84 -21.74
#